data_f7923e536f1f9209044ac15e687a1e55
#
_entry.id   f7923e536f1f9209044ac15e687a1e55
#
_cell.length_a   1.000
_cell.length_b   1.000
_cell.length_c   1.000
_cell.angle_alpha   90.00
_cell.angle_beta   90.00
_cell.angle_gamma   90.00
#
_symmetry.space_group_name_H-M   'P 1'
#
loop_
_entity.id
_entity.type
_entity.pdbx_description
1 polymer ?
#
loop_
_entity_poly.entity_id
_entity_poly.type
_entity_poly.pdbx_seq_one_letter_code
_entity_poly.pdbx_strand_id
1 'polypeptide(L)'
;MENHDTQQLQALESAVKDWFKPLAYAIILLTDEAYPCVFYPDLFGAEYIDIKEDQEVHIIMPKVEELPGLLEARKLFAYGKQIDYFDHPNCIAFVRTGDETHPGCVVIMSNSEEGYKEIELGKEHADSVYIDFLKNRHEEISTDQNGKAVFRVNPGSVSVWVRKQ
;
A
#
# COMPACT_ATOMS: atom_id res chain seq x y z
N MET A 1 -9.21 -8.17 3.71
CA MET A 1 -8.00 -9.02 3.71
C MET A 1 -8.38 -10.44 4.11
N GLU A 2 -7.59 -11.40 3.71
CA GLU A 2 -7.77 -12.78 4.13
C GLU A 2 -7.55 -12.95 5.63
N ASN A 3 -8.12 -13.99 6.17
CA ASN A 3 -7.92 -14.48 7.52
C ASN A 3 -8.11 -16.01 7.54
N HIS A 4 -7.99 -16.61 8.71
CA HIS A 4 -8.11 -18.06 8.88
C HIS A 4 -9.49 -18.65 8.51
N ASP A 5 -10.55 -17.81 8.43
CA ASP A 5 -11.89 -18.27 8.02
C ASP A 5 -12.10 -18.15 6.52
N THR A 6 -11.38 -17.23 5.84
CA THR A 6 -11.55 -16.93 4.42
C THR A 6 -10.44 -17.47 3.53
N GLN A 7 -9.41 -18.08 4.11
CA GLN A 7 -8.35 -18.74 3.35
C GLN A 7 -8.86 -19.93 2.56
N GLN A 8 -8.05 -20.43 1.66
CA GLN A 8 -8.38 -21.55 0.77
C GLN A 8 -8.88 -22.76 1.57
N LEU A 9 -9.94 -23.40 1.08
CA LEU A 9 -10.65 -24.56 1.63
C LEU A 9 -11.42 -24.33 2.94
N GLN A 10 -11.45 -23.12 3.48
CA GLN A 10 -12.28 -22.81 4.64
C GLN A 10 -13.75 -22.53 4.24
N ALA A 11 -14.65 -22.63 5.21
CA ALA A 11 -16.11 -22.53 4.97
C ALA A 11 -16.54 -21.18 4.36
N LEU A 12 -15.78 -20.10 4.59
CA LEU A 12 -16.02 -18.77 4.05
C LEU A 12 -14.97 -18.37 3.01
N GLU A 13 -14.41 -19.35 2.29
CA GLU A 13 -13.35 -19.11 1.31
C GLU A 13 -13.64 -17.90 0.42
N SER A 14 -12.77 -16.90 0.51
CA SER A 14 -12.84 -15.65 -0.25
C SER A 14 -11.41 -15.09 -0.41
N ALA A 15 -10.65 -15.71 -1.29
CA ALA A 15 -9.26 -15.36 -1.50
C ALA A 15 -9.13 -14.01 -2.19
N VAL A 16 -8.23 -13.18 -1.67
CA VAL A 16 -7.76 -11.96 -2.34
C VAL A 16 -6.70 -12.36 -3.35
N LYS A 17 -6.82 -11.90 -4.59
CA LYS A 17 -5.82 -12.18 -5.63
C LYS A 17 -4.44 -11.66 -5.20
N ASP A 18 -3.40 -12.44 -5.39
CA ASP A 18 -2.05 -12.13 -4.90
C ASP A 18 -1.53 -10.76 -5.38
N TRP A 19 -1.75 -10.43 -6.66
CA TRP A 19 -1.37 -9.14 -7.22
C TRP A 19 -2.08 -7.93 -6.56
N PHE A 20 -3.27 -8.15 -5.97
CA PHE A 20 -4.04 -7.08 -5.32
C PHE A 20 -3.71 -6.94 -3.83
N LYS A 21 -3.11 -7.94 -3.21
CA LYS A 21 -2.76 -7.92 -1.78
C LYS A 21 -1.93 -6.71 -1.37
N PRO A 22 -0.87 -6.29 -2.12
CA PRO A 22 -0.11 -5.08 -1.78
C PRO A 22 -0.97 -3.81 -1.73
N LEU A 23 -1.91 -3.65 -2.67
CA LEU A 23 -2.82 -2.50 -2.72
C LEU A 23 -3.77 -2.51 -1.51
N ALA A 24 -4.35 -3.67 -1.22
CA ALA A 24 -5.24 -3.84 -0.07
C ALA A 24 -4.52 -3.58 1.26
N TYR A 25 -3.27 -4.07 1.41
CA TYR A 25 -2.45 -3.77 2.59
C TYR A 25 -2.07 -2.30 2.68
N ALA A 26 -1.78 -1.63 1.57
CA ALA A 26 -1.53 -0.19 1.59
C ALA A 26 -2.73 0.60 2.15
N ILE A 27 -3.95 0.23 1.76
CA ILE A 27 -5.16 0.85 2.29
C ILE A 27 -5.26 0.62 3.81
N ILE A 28 -5.27 -0.64 4.28
CA ILE A 28 -5.52 -0.92 5.69
C ILE A 28 -4.38 -0.50 6.62
N LEU A 29 -3.15 -0.42 6.11
CA LEU A 29 -1.98 -0.05 6.92
C LEU A 29 -1.73 1.45 6.95
N LEU A 30 -1.99 2.18 5.86
CA LEU A 30 -1.51 3.55 5.72
C LEU A 30 -2.61 4.62 5.86
N THR A 31 -3.90 4.25 5.79
CA THR A 31 -5.00 5.17 6.11
C THR A 31 -5.04 5.51 7.59
N ASP A 32 -5.74 6.59 7.96
CA ASP A 32 -5.88 7.04 9.35
C ASP A 32 -7.00 6.33 10.11
N GLU A 33 -7.82 5.55 9.40
CA GLU A 33 -8.92 4.79 9.98
C GLU A 33 -8.49 3.36 10.34
N ALA A 34 -9.22 2.78 11.31
CA ALA A 34 -9.17 1.38 11.72
C ALA A 34 -7.87 0.89 12.40
N TYR A 35 -8.00 -0.25 13.03
CA TYR A 35 -6.89 -1.00 13.64
C TYR A 35 -6.52 -2.15 12.71
N PRO A 36 -5.40 -2.07 11.98
CA PRO A 36 -5.06 -3.06 10.96
C PRO A 36 -4.66 -4.40 11.59
N CYS A 37 -5.06 -5.49 10.92
CA CYS A 37 -4.63 -6.83 11.23
C CYS A 37 -3.90 -7.41 10.01
N VAL A 38 -2.73 -8.00 10.24
CA VAL A 38 -1.93 -8.66 9.20
C VAL A 38 -2.13 -10.16 9.33
N PHE A 39 -2.47 -10.80 8.21
CA PHE A 39 -2.60 -12.25 8.16
C PHE A 39 -1.21 -12.90 8.09
N TYR A 40 -0.95 -13.84 8.98
CA TYR A 40 0.38 -14.45 9.15
C TYR A 40 0.96 -15.02 7.85
N PRO A 41 0.20 -15.81 7.04
CA PRO A 41 0.71 -16.34 5.78
C PRO A 41 1.10 -15.25 4.77
N ASP A 42 0.44 -14.10 4.75
CA ASP A 42 0.82 -13.01 3.84
C ASP A 42 2.18 -12.41 4.19
N LEU A 43 2.63 -12.51 5.45
CA LEU A 43 3.94 -12.01 5.87
C LEU A 43 5.06 -13.05 5.74
N PHE A 44 4.77 -14.31 6.02
CA PHE A 44 5.79 -15.37 6.13
C PHE A 44 5.66 -16.46 5.08
N GLY A 45 4.55 -16.49 4.34
CA GLY A 45 4.15 -17.65 3.55
C GLY A 45 3.60 -18.76 4.43
N ALA A 46 2.91 -19.71 3.81
CA ALA A 46 2.50 -20.96 4.44
C ALA A 46 2.39 -22.05 3.39
N GLU A 47 2.65 -23.28 3.82
CA GLU A 47 2.53 -24.49 3.02
C GLU A 47 2.00 -25.61 3.91
N TYR A 48 0.90 -26.23 3.50
CA TYR A 48 0.28 -27.31 4.27
C TYR A 48 -0.59 -28.19 3.38
N ILE A 49 -0.95 -29.37 3.89
CA ILE A 49 -1.90 -30.29 3.26
C ILE A 49 -3.22 -30.21 4.02
N ASP A 50 -4.31 -30.07 3.31
CA ASP A 50 -5.68 -30.12 3.82
C ASP A 50 -6.48 -31.19 3.07
N ILE A 51 -7.65 -31.56 3.57
CA ILE A 51 -8.50 -32.60 2.96
C ILE A 51 -9.77 -31.96 2.44
N LYS A 52 -10.03 -32.16 1.14
CA LYS A 52 -11.27 -31.78 0.48
C LYS A 52 -11.88 -33.02 -0.18
N GLU A 53 -13.13 -33.37 0.18
CA GLU A 53 -13.85 -34.51 -0.41
C GLU A 53 -13.02 -35.84 -0.38
N ASP A 54 -12.39 -36.12 0.77
CA ASP A 54 -11.50 -37.27 1.00
C ASP A 54 -10.22 -37.30 0.14
N GLN A 55 -9.84 -36.15 -0.46
CA GLN A 55 -8.60 -36.02 -1.22
C GLN A 55 -7.67 -35.03 -0.54
N GLU A 56 -6.38 -35.35 -0.52
CA GLU A 56 -5.34 -34.43 -0.06
C GLU A 56 -5.16 -33.30 -1.07
N VAL A 57 -5.21 -32.06 -0.59
CA VAL A 57 -4.96 -30.85 -1.37
C VAL A 57 -3.75 -30.13 -0.77
N HIS A 58 -2.74 -29.93 -1.60
CA HIS A 58 -1.55 -29.16 -1.22
C HIS A 58 -1.81 -27.67 -1.40
N ILE A 59 -1.77 -26.92 -0.31
CA ILE A 59 -2.03 -25.49 -0.28
C ILE A 59 -0.72 -24.74 -0.10
N ILE A 60 -0.46 -23.80 -1.00
CA ILE A 60 0.70 -22.89 -0.93
C ILE A 60 0.15 -21.47 -0.87
N MET A 61 0.50 -20.75 0.16
CA MET A 61 0.18 -19.34 0.35
C MET A 61 1.47 -18.52 0.26
N PRO A 62 1.72 -17.83 -0.86
CA PRO A 62 2.92 -17.05 -1.02
C PRO A 62 2.90 -15.82 -0.10
N LYS A 63 4.06 -15.40 0.38
CA LYS A 63 4.19 -14.13 1.10
C LYS A 63 3.97 -12.95 0.15
N VAL A 64 3.52 -11.84 0.69
CA VAL A 64 3.39 -10.56 -0.01
C VAL A 64 4.72 -9.80 0.15
N GLU A 65 5.47 -9.69 -0.92
CA GLU A 65 6.84 -9.16 -0.89
C GLU A 65 6.91 -7.69 -0.42
N GLU A 66 5.90 -6.87 -0.73
CA GLU A 66 5.84 -5.47 -0.33
C GLU A 66 5.39 -5.26 1.13
N LEU A 67 4.83 -6.29 1.77
CA LEU A 67 4.24 -6.14 3.10
C LEU A 67 5.21 -5.68 4.18
N PRO A 68 6.45 -6.17 4.25
CA PRO A 68 7.43 -5.63 5.20
C PRO A 68 7.70 -4.13 5.00
N GLY A 69 7.83 -3.68 3.75
CA GLY A 69 8.00 -2.27 3.42
C GLY A 69 6.78 -1.42 3.78
N LEU A 70 5.57 -1.94 3.57
CA LEU A 70 4.33 -1.26 3.97
C LEU A 70 4.18 -1.14 5.49
N LEU A 71 4.59 -2.17 6.25
CA LEU A 71 4.64 -2.11 7.72
C LEU A 71 5.65 -1.08 8.22
N GLU A 72 6.81 -1.00 7.58
CA GLU A 72 7.82 0.02 7.89
C GLU A 72 7.32 1.42 7.53
N ALA A 73 6.69 1.60 6.36
CA ALA A 73 6.07 2.86 5.96
C ALA A 73 5.00 3.31 6.96
N ARG A 74 4.14 2.39 7.44
CA ARG A 74 3.18 2.68 8.51
C ARG A 74 3.87 3.25 9.74
N LYS A 75 4.94 2.59 10.20
CA LYS A 75 5.68 2.98 11.40
C LYS A 75 6.35 4.35 11.27
N LEU A 76 6.82 4.70 10.07
CA LEU A 76 7.64 5.89 9.87
C LEU A 76 6.86 7.10 9.35
N PHE A 77 5.78 6.89 8.57
CA PHE A 77 5.19 7.96 7.75
C PHE A 77 3.66 8.08 7.86
N ALA A 78 2.93 7.05 8.31
CA ALA A 78 1.47 7.07 8.29
C ALA A 78 0.87 7.84 9.47
N TYR A 79 1.25 9.10 9.63
CA TYR A 79 0.83 9.98 10.72
C TYR A 79 0.13 11.24 10.21
N GLY A 80 -0.48 11.98 11.13
CA GLY A 80 -1.19 13.22 10.82
C GLY A 80 -2.53 12.99 10.14
N LYS A 81 -3.07 14.03 9.54
CA LYS A 81 -4.37 14.00 8.84
C LYS A 81 -4.24 13.27 7.51
N GLN A 82 -5.35 12.67 7.07
CA GLN A 82 -5.47 12.13 5.73
C GLN A 82 -6.17 13.11 4.80
N ILE A 83 -5.67 13.21 3.55
CA ILE A 83 -6.28 13.98 2.46
C ILE A 83 -6.44 13.04 1.28
N ASP A 84 -7.67 12.83 0.83
CA ASP A 84 -8.01 11.83 -0.19
C ASP A 84 -8.07 12.41 -1.59
N TYR A 85 -7.63 11.61 -2.56
CA TYR A 85 -7.71 11.84 -4.00
C TYR A 85 -8.34 10.60 -4.66
N PHE A 86 -9.64 10.36 -4.36
CA PHE A 86 -10.40 9.18 -4.79
C PHE A 86 -11.32 9.49 -5.98
N ASP A 87 -10.86 10.35 -6.87
CA ASP A 87 -11.58 10.90 -8.01
C ASP A 87 -11.51 10.04 -9.30
N HIS A 88 -10.85 8.88 -9.24
CA HIS A 88 -10.71 7.97 -10.39
C HIS A 88 -10.86 6.51 -9.97
N PRO A 89 -11.65 5.68 -10.69
CA PRO A 89 -11.96 4.30 -10.27
C PRO A 89 -10.75 3.36 -10.26
N ASN A 90 -9.73 3.63 -11.09
CA ASN A 90 -8.58 2.74 -11.24
C ASN A 90 -7.28 3.31 -10.64
N CYS A 91 -7.26 4.58 -10.27
CA CYS A 91 -6.10 5.19 -9.65
C CYS A 91 -6.55 6.11 -8.52
N ILE A 92 -6.19 5.75 -7.30
CA ILE A 92 -6.48 6.55 -6.11
C ILE A 92 -5.19 6.91 -5.40
N ALA A 93 -5.23 8.01 -4.65
CA ALA A 93 -4.14 8.39 -3.77
C ALA A 93 -4.67 9.01 -2.48
N PHE A 94 -3.85 9.03 -1.47
CA PHE A 94 -4.06 9.83 -0.26
C PHE A 94 -2.74 10.33 0.29
N VAL A 95 -2.81 11.43 1.02
CA VAL A 95 -1.68 12.05 1.70
C VAL A 95 -1.85 11.83 3.20
N ARG A 96 -0.79 11.42 3.88
CA ARG A 96 -0.66 11.53 5.33
C ARG A 96 0.23 12.75 5.61
N THR A 97 -0.30 13.73 6.34
CA THR A 97 0.40 15.02 6.50
C THR A 97 1.61 14.96 7.42
N GLY A 98 1.78 13.86 8.15
CA GLY A 98 2.77 13.78 9.21
C GLY A 98 2.37 14.53 10.48
N ASP A 99 3.24 14.52 11.45
CA ASP A 99 3.14 15.27 12.71
C ASP A 99 4.52 15.88 13.09
N GLU A 100 4.65 16.42 14.30
CA GLU A 100 5.89 17.07 14.78
C GLU A 100 7.11 16.11 14.78
N THR A 101 6.89 14.80 14.83
CA THR A 101 7.93 13.78 15.00
C THR A 101 8.05 12.84 13.80
N HIS A 102 7.03 12.78 12.95
CA HIS A 102 7.00 11.89 11.80
C HIS A 102 6.70 12.66 10.52
N PRO A 103 7.56 12.55 9.51
CA PRO A 103 7.22 13.07 8.18
C PRO A 103 6.03 12.30 7.61
N GLY A 104 5.22 12.99 6.82
CA GLY A 104 4.12 12.36 6.12
C GLY A 104 4.56 11.59 4.88
N CYS A 105 3.58 11.08 4.13
CA CYS A 105 3.81 10.43 2.85
C CYS A 105 2.64 10.66 1.88
N VAL A 106 2.92 10.41 0.60
CA VAL A 106 1.89 10.30 -0.44
C VAL A 106 1.79 8.84 -0.85
N VAL A 107 0.63 8.24 -0.68
CA VAL A 107 0.35 6.88 -1.11
C VAL A 107 -0.49 6.96 -2.37
N ILE A 108 -0.03 6.32 -3.44
CA ILE A 108 -0.76 6.25 -4.71
C ILE A 108 -0.78 4.81 -5.19
N MET A 109 -1.92 4.36 -5.69
CA MET A 109 -2.11 2.99 -6.17
C MET A 109 -2.97 2.94 -7.42
N SER A 110 -2.69 1.96 -8.27
CA SER A 110 -3.47 1.66 -9.45
C SER A 110 -3.80 0.17 -9.51
N ASN A 111 -5.05 -0.14 -9.78
CA ASN A 111 -5.49 -1.51 -10.04
C ASN A 111 -5.61 -1.84 -11.55
N SER A 112 -5.06 -0.98 -12.39
CA SER A 112 -5.08 -1.09 -13.85
C SER A 112 -3.73 -0.64 -14.43
N GLU A 113 -3.73 0.22 -15.44
CA GLU A 113 -2.55 0.78 -16.10
C GLU A 113 -1.77 1.73 -15.17
N GLU A 114 -0.62 2.22 -15.65
CA GLU A 114 0.12 3.28 -14.96
C GLU A 114 -0.79 4.44 -14.59
N GLY A 115 -0.72 4.86 -13.32
CA GLY A 115 -1.53 5.94 -12.80
C GLY A 115 -0.69 7.15 -12.37
N TYR A 116 -1.36 8.30 -12.28
CA TYR A 116 -0.78 9.51 -11.72
C TYR A 116 -1.83 10.37 -11.03
N LYS A 117 -1.37 11.20 -10.08
CA LYS A 117 -2.17 12.24 -9.43
C LYS A 117 -1.34 13.51 -9.29
N GLU A 118 -1.96 14.63 -9.60
CA GLU A 118 -1.44 15.94 -9.25
C GLU A 118 -1.87 16.24 -7.81
N ILE A 119 -0.89 16.41 -6.92
CA ILE A 119 -1.11 16.56 -5.47
C ILE A 119 -0.43 17.83 -5.00
N GLU A 120 -1.14 18.62 -4.20
CA GLU A 120 -0.64 19.82 -3.53
C GLU A 120 -0.44 19.50 -2.04
N LEU A 121 0.82 19.53 -1.60
CA LEU A 121 1.23 19.20 -0.24
C LEU A 121 1.33 20.41 0.67
N GLY A 122 1.29 21.63 0.09
CA GLY A 122 1.45 22.88 0.81
C GLY A 122 2.87 23.46 0.72
N LYS A 123 3.00 24.74 1.07
CA LYS A 123 4.25 25.50 0.93
C LYS A 123 5.41 24.98 1.77
N GLU A 124 5.14 24.29 2.85
CA GLU A 124 6.13 23.60 3.69
C GLU A 124 6.87 22.48 2.96
N HIS A 125 6.32 22.04 1.84
CA HIS A 125 6.89 21.05 0.92
C HIS A 125 7.42 21.67 -0.38
N ALA A 126 7.56 23.01 -0.45
CA ALA A 126 8.12 23.67 -1.62
C ALA A 126 9.54 23.20 -1.94
N ASP A 127 9.86 23.09 -3.23
CA ASP A 127 11.19 22.72 -3.74
C ASP A 127 11.77 21.46 -3.08
N SER A 128 10.89 20.53 -2.69
CA SER A 128 11.26 19.28 -2.01
C SER A 128 11.34 18.13 -3.01
N VAL A 129 12.25 17.19 -2.74
CA VAL A 129 12.42 15.98 -3.56
C VAL A 129 11.78 14.79 -2.86
N TYR A 130 11.04 13.99 -3.62
CA TYR A 130 10.37 12.77 -3.16
C TYR A 130 10.92 11.54 -3.87
N ILE A 131 11.01 10.43 -3.13
CA ILE A 131 11.40 9.11 -3.61
C ILE A 131 10.34 8.08 -3.23
N ASP A 132 10.19 7.02 -4.03
CA ASP A 132 9.32 5.90 -3.67
C ASP A 132 10.01 5.02 -2.61
N PHE A 133 9.46 4.99 -1.41
CA PHE A 133 9.98 4.22 -0.28
C PHE A 133 9.96 2.70 -0.57
N LEU A 134 8.96 2.21 -1.30
CA LEU A 134 8.87 0.81 -1.70
C LEU A 134 9.81 0.45 -2.86
N LYS A 135 10.41 1.44 -3.51
CA LYS A 135 11.33 1.26 -4.66
C LYS A 135 10.68 0.61 -5.88
N ASN A 136 9.35 0.66 -5.97
CA ASN A 136 8.62 0.23 -7.16
C ASN A 136 8.87 1.20 -8.33
N ARG A 137 9.21 2.45 -8.02
CA ARG A 137 9.65 3.48 -8.97
C ARG A 137 11.02 4.02 -8.54
N HIS A 138 11.83 4.39 -9.55
CA HIS A 138 13.22 4.80 -9.31
C HIS A 138 13.49 6.28 -9.60
N GLU A 139 12.53 6.98 -10.23
CA GLU A 139 12.63 8.42 -10.46
C GLU A 139 12.47 9.19 -9.15
N GLU A 140 13.03 10.40 -9.13
CA GLU A 140 12.77 11.40 -8.10
C GLU A 140 11.70 12.37 -8.60
N ILE A 141 10.80 12.80 -7.73
CA ILE A 141 9.77 13.78 -8.01
C ILE A 141 10.08 15.05 -7.23
N SER A 142 10.13 16.19 -7.93
CA SER A 142 10.33 17.50 -7.30
C SER A 142 9.00 18.27 -7.25
N THR A 143 8.71 18.84 -6.10
CA THR A 143 7.59 19.77 -5.93
C THR A 143 7.97 21.19 -6.39
N ASP A 144 6.98 21.94 -6.82
CA ASP A 144 7.13 23.36 -7.17
C ASP A 144 7.17 24.26 -5.90
N GLN A 145 7.20 25.60 -6.11
CA GLN A 145 7.20 26.62 -5.05
C GLN A 145 5.95 26.62 -4.17
N ASN A 146 4.89 25.91 -4.57
CA ASN A 146 3.66 25.77 -3.80
C ASN A 146 3.57 24.38 -3.12
N GLY A 147 4.57 23.51 -3.32
CA GLY A 147 4.55 22.13 -2.82
C GLY A 147 3.70 21.20 -3.70
N LYS A 148 3.51 21.53 -4.98
CA LYS A 148 2.69 20.76 -5.92
C LYS A 148 3.57 19.91 -6.83
N ALA A 149 3.18 18.64 -7.06
CA ALA A 149 3.84 17.73 -7.98
C ALA A 149 2.89 16.69 -8.56
N VAL A 150 3.35 15.99 -9.60
CA VAL A 150 2.66 14.82 -10.19
C VAL A 150 3.32 13.55 -9.67
N PHE A 151 2.62 12.85 -8.80
CA PHE A 151 3.02 11.55 -8.27
C PHE A 151 2.52 10.43 -9.18
N ARG A 152 3.33 9.37 -9.33
CA ARG A 152 3.07 8.28 -10.29
C ARG A 152 3.13 6.93 -9.59
N VAL A 153 2.48 5.93 -10.22
CA VAL A 153 2.47 4.54 -9.77
C VAL A 153 2.48 3.59 -10.99
N ASN A 154 3.15 2.48 -10.88
CA ASN A 154 3.18 1.44 -11.90
C ASN A 154 1.82 0.74 -12.05
N PRO A 155 1.54 0.07 -13.19
CA PRO A 155 0.35 -0.74 -13.36
C PRO A 155 0.21 -1.80 -12.26
N GLY A 156 -1.02 -1.97 -11.73
CA GLY A 156 -1.33 -2.98 -10.72
C GLY A 156 -0.47 -2.90 -9.46
N SER A 157 -0.07 -1.71 -9.03
CA SER A 157 0.94 -1.52 -8.00
C SER A 157 0.58 -0.40 -7.02
N VAL A 158 1.40 -0.23 -6.00
CA VAL A 158 1.38 0.87 -5.03
C VAL A 158 2.76 1.51 -4.94
N SER A 159 2.79 2.83 -4.77
CA SER A 159 3.99 3.60 -4.43
C SER A 159 3.74 4.43 -3.17
N VAL A 160 4.73 4.50 -2.32
CA VAL A 160 4.73 5.33 -1.10
C VAL A 160 5.82 6.37 -1.22
N TRP A 161 5.43 7.57 -1.64
CA TRP A 161 6.37 8.68 -1.85
C TRP A 161 6.64 9.40 -0.55
N VAL A 162 7.91 9.50 -0.20
CA VAL A 162 8.39 10.16 1.01
C VAL A 162 9.42 11.22 0.64
N ARG A 163 9.49 12.29 1.46
CA ARG A 163 10.48 13.36 1.26
C ARG A 163 11.88 12.80 1.46
N LYS A 164 12.73 12.99 0.46
CA LYS A 164 14.16 12.64 0.53
C LYS A 164 14.84 13.51 1.57
N GLN A 165 15.49 12.89 2.51
CA GLN A 165 16.31 13.55 3.54
C GLN A 165 17.69 13.88 2.99
#